data_1633c51dc8b58d468761dd9c02c7c8d4
#
_entry.id   1633c51dc8b58d468761dd9c02c7c8d4
#
_cell.length_a   1.000
_cell.length_b   1.000
_cell.length_c   1.000
_cell.angle_alpha   90.00
_cell.angle_beta   90.00
_cell.angle_gamma   90.00
#
_symmetry.space_group_name_H-M   'P 1'
#
loop_
_entity.id
_entity.type
_entity.pdbx_description
1 polymer ?
#
loop_
_entity_poly.entity_id
_entity_poly.type
_entity_poly.pdbx_seq_one_letter_code
_entity_poly.pdbx_strand_id
1 'polypeptide(L)'
;MGSAYDMELVSTGGQSPHAWQVAAGVLPPGLALSSAGRISGIPQAAGQFAFSVRVADGSGRSASASFALTTVNALRVLTATLPEVEAGSAYQATMEATGGAPPYRWMVVEGELPDGLALSTGGVVSGTTAGGSPTSVVAAATDSSGRVAHSGELAVVFATDRRTVAARGGTVFVDVLGDSVSLFLASPADGFSAIVVEPGGFRVEVQFVPLQGDATSWVVCEVVDGVVCSYG
;
A
#
# COMPACT_ATOMS: atom_id res chain seq x y z
N MET A 1 -0.69 -16.89 -8.73
CA MET A 1 -1.15 -18.18 -9.25
C MET A 1 -2.64 -18.26 -8.98
N GLY A 2 -3.46 -18.77 -9.91
CA GLY A 2 -4.90 -18.90 -9.70
C GLY A 2 -5.24 -19.94 -8.64
N SER A 3 -6.44 -19.84 -8.05
CA SER A 3 -6.97 -20.87 -7.16
C SER A 3 -7.31 -22.14 -7.95
N ALA A 4 -7.18 -23.30 -7.32
CA ALA A 4 -7.62 -24.56 -7.92
C ALA A 4 -9.15 -24.50 -8.17
N TYR A 5 -9.54 -24.99 -9.32
CA TYR A 5 -10.94 -25.16 -9.71
C TYR A 5 -11.29 -26.65 -9.63
N ASP A 6 -12.47 -26.96 -9.14
CA ASP A 6 -12.95 -28.32 -9.01
C ASP A 6 -14.49 -28.33 -9.08
N MET A 7 -15.02 -29.02 -10.07
CA MET A 7 -16.48 -29.13 -10.30
C MET A 7 -16.83 -30.49 -10.88
N GLU A 8 -17.81 -31.13 -10.31
CA GLU A 8 -18.36 -32.39 -10.83
C GLU A 8 -19.63 -32.09 -11.66
N LEU A 9 -19.67 -32.63 -12.87
CA LEU A 9 -20.84 -32.58 -13.73
C LEU A 9 -21.74 -33.76 -13.39
N VAL A 10 -23.05 -33.49 -13.27
CA VAL A 10 -24.02 -34.52 -12.94
C VAL A 10 -24.97 -34.74 -14.12
N SER A 11 -25.24 -36.00 -14.45
CA SER A 11 -26.30 -36.40 -15.37
C SER A 11 -27.39 -37.21 -14.68
N THR A 12 -28.59 -37.14 -15.17
CA THR A 12 -29.73 -37.91 -14.65
C THR A 12 -30.26 -38.87 -15.74
N GLY A 13 -30.59 -40.08 -15.35
CA GLY A 13 -31.06 -41.11 -16.27
C GLY A 13 -29.93 -41.79 -17.06
N GLY A 14 -30.30 -42.65 -18.00
CA GLY A 14 -29.38 -43.45 -18.78
C GLY A 14 -28.86 -44.69 -18.04
N GLN A 15 -28.06 -45.51 -18.73
CA GLN A 15 -27.40 -46.70 -18.20
C GLN A 15 -25.94 -46.40 -17.83
N SER A 16 -25.50 -46.79 -16.64
CA SER A 16 -24.09 -46.76 -16.29
C SER A 16 -23.25 -47.71 -17.15
N PRO A 17 -21.98 -47.38 -17.43
CA PRO A 17 -21.25 -46.17 -17.01
C PRO A 17 -21.59 -44.95 -17.88
N HIS A 18 -21.38 -43.74 -17.32
CA HIS A 18 -21.45 -42.49 -18.05
C HIS A 18 -20.04 -42.02 -18.44
N ALA A 19 -19.86 -41.61 -19.69
CA ALA A 19 -18.58 -41.09 -20.18
C ALA A 19 -18.75 -39.66 -20.69
N TRP A 20 -17.97 -38.76 -20.14
CA TRP A 20 -17.98 -37.32 -20.43
C TRP A 20 -16.86 -36.91 -21.37
N GLN A 21 -17.16 -36.00 -22.30
CA GLN A 21 -16.14 -35.38 -23.16
C GLN A 21 -16.54 -33.94 -23.52
N VAL A 22 -15.56 -33.11 -23.88
CA VAL A 22 -15.80 -31.79 -24.48
C VAL A 22 -16.26 -32.05 -25.93
N ALA A 23 -17.44 -31.54 -26.30
CA ALA A 23 -18.04 -31.71 -27.61
C ALA A 23 -17.73 -30.52 -28.53
N ALA A 24 -17.65 -29.31 -28.03
CA ALA A 24 -17.31 -28.11 -28.78
C ALA A 24 -16.75 -27.03 -27.84
N GLY A 25 -16.04 -26.04 -28.39
CA GLY A 25 -15.37 -25.01 -27.65
C GLY A 25 -14.10 -25.51 -26.96
N VAL A 26 -13.60 -24.72 -26.03
CA VAL A 26 -12.38 -25.04 -25.25
C VAL A 26 -12.57 -24.69 -23.78
N LEU A 27 -12.05 -25.52 -22.91
CA LEU A 27 -11.90 -25.20 -21.49
C LEU A 27 -10.84 -24.12 -21.33
N PRO A 28 -10.91 -23.33 -20.23
CA PRO A 28 -9.79 -22.48 -19.85
C PRO A 28 -8.48 -23.27 -19.83
N PRO A 29 -7.37 -22.70 -20.35
CA PRO A 29 -6.06 -23.32 -20.24
C PRO A 29 -5.75 -23.68 -18.76
N GLY A 30 -5.23 -24.89 -18.53
CA GLY A 30 -4.95 -25.43 -17.21
C GLY A 30 -6.13 -26.15 -16.54
N LEU A 31 -7.31 -26.19 -17.16
CA LEU A 31 -8.43 -27.04 -16.75
C LEU A 31 -8.59 -28.23 -17.68
N ALA A 32 -9.00 -29.35 -17.13
CA ALA A 32 -9.30 -30.58 -17.88
C ALA A 32 -10.63 -31.19 -17.42
N LEU A 33 -11.37 -31.80 -18.38
CA LEU A 33 -12.54 -32.62 -18.08
C LEU A 33 -12.11 -34.09 -18.07
N SER A 34 -12.35 -34.78 -16.98
CA SER A 34 -12.18 -36.23 -16.89
C SER A 34 -13.34 -36.97 -17.57
N SER A 35 -13.11 -38.21 -17.96
CA SER A 35 -14.17 -39.08 -18.47
C SER A 35 -15.26 -39.38 -17.43
N ALA A 36 -14.99 -39.20 -16.14
CA ALA A 36 -15.94 -39.30 -15.05
C ALA A 36 -16.80 -38.04 -14.84
N GLY A 37 -16.58 -36.98 -15.61
CA GLY A 37 -17.37 -35.74 -15.54
C GLY A 37 -16.81 -34.68 -14.58
N ARG A 38 -15.56 -34.79 -14.13
CA ARG A 38 -14.93 -33.79 -13.23
C ARG A 38 -14.11 -32.80 -14.03
N ILE A 39 -14.41 -31.51 -13.90
CA ILE A 39 -13.60 -30.42 -14.44
C ILE A 39 -12.69 -29.94 -13.28
N SER A 40 -11.37 -30.06 -13.47
CA SER A 40 -10.40 -29.68 -12.43
C SER A 40 -9.12 -29.12 -13.03
N GLY A 41 -8.35 -28.41 -12.17
CA GLY A 41 -7.06 -27.83 -12.53
C GLY A 41 -6.88 -26.42 -11.98
N ILE A 42 -5.85 -25.73 -12.46
CA ILE A 42 -5.60 -24.32 -12.11
C ILE A 42 -5.67 -23.50 -13.41
N PRO A 43 -6.64 -22.57 -13.54
CA PRO A 43 -6.72 -21.72 -14.72
C PRO A 43 -5.44 -20.91 -14.90
N GLN A 44 -4.90 -20.89 -16.11
CA GLN A 44 -3.66 -20.20 -16.47
C GLN A 44 -3.89 -18.89 -17.23
N ALA A 45 -5.11 -18.66 -17.70
CA ALA A 45 -5.48 -17.44 -18.43
C ALA A 45 -6.81 -16.91 -17.93
N ALA A 46 -6.92 -15.57 -17.84
CA ALA A 46 -8.18 -14.90 -17.61
C ALA A 46 -8.96 -14.77 -18.92
N GLY A 47 -10.28 -14.83 -18.84
CA GLY A 47 -11.16 -14.70 -19.99
C GLY A 47 -12.51 -15.36 -19.78
N GLN A 48 -13.36 -15.27 -20.81
CA GLN A 48 -14.61 -16.02 -20.90
C GLN A 48 -14.44 -17.18 -21.86
N PHE A 49 -14.75 -18.39 -21.42
CA PHE A 49 -14.60 -19.62 -22.15
C PHE A 49 -15.98 -20.27 -22.28
N ALA A 50 -16.46 -20.38 -23.52
CA ALA A 50 -17.69 -21.09 -23.83
C ALA A 50 -17.32 -22.46 -24.39
N PHE A 51 -17.94 -23.52 -23.87
CA PHE A 51 -17.74 -24.89 -24.30
C PHE A 51 -19.03 -25.70 -24.11
N SER A 52 -19.15 -26.80 -24.85
CA SER A 52 -20.19 -27.77 -24.60
C SER A 52 -19.58 -29.11 -24.23
N VAL A 53 -20.25 -29.82 -23.34
CA VAL A 53 -19.90 -31.17 -22.94
C VAL A 53 -20.98 -32.13 -23.43
N ARG A 54 -20.56 -33.35 -23.78
CA ARG A 54 -21.43 -34.46 -24.09
C ARG A 54 -21.18 -35.57 -23.07
N VAL A 55 -22.26 -36.13 -22.57
CA VAL A 55 -22.25 -37.38 -21.82
C VAL A 55 -22.87 -38.50 -22.67
N ALA A 56 -22.23 -39.65 -22.69
CA ALA A 56 -22.76 -40.86 -23.29
C ALA A 56 -22.99 -41.90 -22.16
N ASP A 57 -24.10 -42.61 -22.26
CA ASP A 57 -24.44 -43.73 -21.37
C ASP A 57 -23.94 -45.08 -21.89
N GLY A 58 -24.00 -46.13 -21.09
CA GLY A 58 -23.60 -47.50 -21.44
C GLY A 58 -24.40 -48.12 -22.57
N SER A 59 -25.55 -47.55 -22.95
CA SER A 59 -26.37 -47.97 -24.10
C SER A 59 -26.09 -47.19 -25.38
N GLY A 60 -25.16 -46.24 -25.36
CA GLY A 60 -24.79 -45.39 -26.50
C GLY A 60 -25.69 -44.16 -26.70
N ARG A 61 -26.63 -43.90 -25.81
CA ARG A 61 -27.42 -42.66 -25.81
C ARG A 61 -26.57 -41.52 -25.30
N SER A 62 -26.83 -40.30 -25.74
CA SER A 62 -26.04 -39.15 -25.31
C SER A 62 -26.89 -37.90 -25.13
N ALA A 63 -26.44 -37.04 -24.23
CA ALA A 63 -26.95 -35.69 -23.99
C ALA A 63 -25.81 -34.70 -24.04
N SER A 64 -26.12 -33.42 -24.34
CA SER A 64 -25.13 -32.36 -24.36
C SER A 64 -25.64 -31.13 -23.62
N ALA A 65 -24.72 -30.39 -22.98
CA ALA A 65 -25.01 -29.14 -22.31
C ALA A 65 -23.92 -28.12 -22.64
N SER A 66 -24.30 -26.84 -22.72
CA SER A 66 -23.37 -25.74 -22.95
C SER A 66 -23.10 -25.00 -21.65
N PHE A 67 -21.86 -24.60 -21.47
CA PHE A 67 -21.36 -23.90 -20.30
C PHE A 67 -20.57 -22.66 -20.71
N ALA A 68 -20.60 -21.63 -19.85
CA ALA A 68 -19.71 -20.49 -19.92
C ALA A 68 -18.96 -20.39 -18.58
N LEU A 69 -17.64 -20.36 -18.64
CA LEU A 69 -16.78 -20.22 -17.48
C LEU A 69 -15.95 -18.95 -17.62
N THR A 70 -16.06 -18.06 -16.63
CA THR A 70 -15.23 -16.85 -16.56
C THR A 70 -14.09 -17.08 -15.58
N THR A 71 -12.88 -16.90 -16.04
CA THR A 71 -11.67 -16.94 -15.22
C THR A 71 -11.11 -15.52 -15.09
N VAL A 72 -10.58 -15.19 -13.91
CA VAL A 72 -9.95 -13.91 -13.63
C VAL A 72 -8.54 -14.12 -13.11
N ASN A 73 -7.65 -13.16 -13.34
CA ASN A 73 -6.34 -13.16 -12.71
C ASN A 73 -6.47 -13.08 -11.18
N ALA A 74 -5.48 -13.59 -10.47
CA ALA A 74 -5.45 -13.42 -9.02
C ALA A 74 -5.44 -11.92 -8.66
N LEU A 75 -6.24 -11.55 -7.66
CA LEU A 75 -6.23 -10.19 -7.11
C LEU A 75 -4.85 -9.93 -6.48
N ARG A 76 -4.29 -8.76 -6.76
CA ARG A 76 -3.01 -8.29 -6.21
C ARG A 76 -3.09 -6.79 -5.97
N VAL A 77 -2.53 -6.34 -4.87
CA VAL A 77 -2.25 -4.93 -4.62
C VAL A 77 -0.96 -4.57 -5.37
N LEU A 78 -0.95 -3.46 -6.07
CA LEU A 78 0.19 -2.94 -6.83
C LEU A 78 0.95 -1.86 -6.07
N THR A 79 0.26 -1.09 -5.23
CA THR A 79 0.87 -0.04 -4.42
C THR A 79 1.91 -0.66 -3.49
N ALA A 80 3.17 -0.27 -3.68
CA ALA A 80 4.32 -0.75 -2.89
C ALA A 80 4.86 0.34 -1.96
N THR A 81 4.58 1.60 -2.23
CA THR A 81 5.03 2.77 -1.45
C THR A 81 3.96 3.85 -1.47
N LEU A 82 3.93 4.66 -0.43
CA LEU A 82 3.15 5.89 -0.37
C LEU A 82 4.10 7.08 -0.54
N PRO A 83 3.68 8.19 -1.18
CA PRO A 83 4.44 9.42 -1.20
C PRO A 83 4.72 9.95 0.21
N GLU A 84 5.78 10.73 0.36
CA GLU A 84 6.05 11.42 1.62
C GLU A 84 4.93 12.41 1.96
N VAL A 85 4.68 12.58 3.24
CA VAL A 85 3.64 13.46 3.78
C VAL A 85 4.28 14.78 4.23
N GLU A 86 3.77 15.90 3.72
CA GLU A 86 4.13 17.23 4.24
C GLU A 86 3.18 17.60 5.38
N ALA A 87 3.71 17.88 6.57
CA ALA A 87 2.93 18.31 7.72
C ALA A 87 2.18 19.62 7.41
N GLY A 88 0.91 19.69 7.80
CA GLY A 88 0.04 20.85 7.56
C GLY A 88 -0.50 20.97 6.12
N SER A 89 -0.01 20.14 5.18
CA SER A 89 -0.44 20.16 3.78
C SER A 89 -1.52 19.10 3.51
N ALA A 90 -2.33 19.35 2.48
CA ALA A 90 -3.30 18.35 2.02
C ALA A 90 -2.56 17.19 1.35
N TYR A 91 -2.83 15.98 1.82
CA TYR A 91 -2.25 14.74 1.29
C TYR A 91 -3.28 13.97 0.48
N GLN A 92 -2.84 13.37 -0.62
CA GLN A 92 -3.64 12.43 -1.39
C GLN A 92 -2.75 11.39 -2.08
N ALA A 93 -3.06 10.11 -1.86
CA ALA A 93 -2.44 8.99 -2.56
C ALA A 93 -3.52 7.97 -2.93
N THR A 94 -3.36 7.31 -4.08
CA THR A 94 -4.33 6.30 -4.53
C THR A 94 -3.71 4.92 -4.47
N MET A 95 -4.41 4.00 -3.84
CA MET A 95 -4.08 2.58 -3.81
C MET A 95 -4.49 1.92 -5.12
N GLU A 96 -3.63 1.09 -5.66
CA GLU A 96 -3.86 0.37 -6.91
C GLU A 96 -3.89 -1.14 -6.71
N ALA A 97 -4.78 -1.81 -7.40
CA ALA A 97 -4.87 -3.26 -7.44
C ALA A 97 -5.15 -3.74 -8.87
N THR A 98 -4.83 -5.00 -9.15
CA THR A 98 -5.07 -5.65 -10.43
C THR A 98 -5.59 -7.07 -10.23
N GLY A 99 -6.23 -7.63 -11.25
CA GLY A 99 -6.83 -8.96 -11.17
C GLY A 99 -8.12 -8.98 -10.36
N GLY A 100 -8.58 -10.18 -10.00
CA GLY A 100 -9.88 -10.31 -9.33
C GLY A 100 -11.04 -9.83 -10.21
N ALA A 101 -12.15 -9.49 -9.56
CA ALA A 101 -13.37 -8.98 -10.17
C ALA A 101 -13.68 -7.57 -9.62
N PRO A 102 -13.40 -6.47 -10.36
CA PRO A 102 -13.73 -5.11 -9.91
C PRO A 102 -15.25 -4.93 -9.66
N PRO A 103 -15.66 -3.92 -8.87
CA PRO A 103 -14.84 -2.94 -8.18
C PRO A 103 -14.16 -3.49 -6.94
N TYR A 104 -13.07 -2.80 -6.51
CA TYR A 104 -12.35 -3.13 -5.28
C TYR A 104 -12.84 -2.26 -4.12
N ARG A 105 -12.82 -2.85 -2.92
CA ARG A 105 -13.03 -2.14 -1.65
C ARG A 105 -11.77 -2.24 -0.81
N TRP A 106 -11.38 -1.12 -0.21
CA TRP A 106 -10.15 -0.99 0.53
C TRP A 106 -10.38 -0.76 2.02
N MET A 107 -9.49 -1.30 2.85
CA MET A 107 -9.44 -1.05 4.29
C MET A 107 -8.01 -1.23 4.81
N VAL A 108 -7.68 -0.54 5.89
CA VAL A 108 -6.46 -0.81 6.67
C VAL A 108 -6.74 -2.06 7.53
N VAL A 109 -5.82 -3.01 7.53
CA VAL A 109 -5.94 -4.29 8.27
C VAL A 109 -4.88 -4.43 9.35
N GLU A 110 -3.75 -3.75 9.22
CA GLU A 110 -2.68 -3.70 10.22
C GLU A 110 -2.08 -2.30 10.26
N GLY A 111 -1.65 -1.86 11.45
CA GLY A 111 -1.10 -0.54 11.68
C GLY A 111 -2.15 0.57 11.66
N GLU A 112 -1.69 1.81 11.74
CA GLU A 112 -2.53 3.01 11.75
C GLU A 112 -1.91 4.10 10.86
N LEU A 113 -2.77 4.81 10.14
CA LEU A 113 -2.37 6.03 9.44
C LEU A 113 -2.14 7.15 10.46
N PRO A 114 -1.27 8.12 10.17
CA PRO A 114 -1.12 9.31 11.01
C PRO A 114 -2.47 10.02 11.22
N ASP A 115 -2.63 10.65 12.38
CA ASP A 115 -3.82 11.44 12.71
C ASP A 115 -4.13 12.46 11.62
N GLY A 116 -5.39 12.52 11.23
CA GLY A 116 -5.86 13.38 10.16
C GLY A 116 -5.81 12.77 8.74
N LEU A 117 -5.18 11.59 8.56
CA LEU A 117 -5.23 10.84 7.32
C LEU A 117 -6.18 9.66 7.41
N ALA A 118 -6.90 9.36 6.34
CA ALA A 118 -7.82 8.23 6.27
C ALA A 118 -7.77 7.55 4.91
N LEU A 119 -7.92 6.21 4.90
CA LEU A 119 -8.12 5.42 3.70
C LEU A 119 -9.62 5.29 3.42
N SER A 120 -10.05 5.80 2.28
CA SER A 120 -11.43 5.62 1.81
C SER A 120 -11.65 4.19 1.31
N THR A 121 -12.90 3.73 1.30
CA THR A 121 -13.28 2.45 0.70
C THR A 121 -12.99 2.37 -0.81
N GLY A 122 -12.82 3.50 -1.48
CA GLY A 122 -12.41 3.60 -2.89
C GLY A 122 -10.90 3.50 -3.11
N GLY A 123 -10.09 3.38 -2.05
CA GLY A 123 -8.64 3.24 -2.15
C GLY A 123 -7.87 4.55 -2.18
N VAL A 124 -8.46 5.65 -1.75
CA VAL A 124 -7.76 6.94 -1.64
C VAL A 124 -7.38 7.18 -0.18
N VAL A 125 -6.09 7.33 0.09
CA VAL A 125 -5.56 7.85 1.35
C VAL A 125 -5.54 9.37 1.22
N SER A 126 -6.24 10.06 2.10
CA SER A 126 -6.32 11.54 2.04
C SER A 126 -6.56 12.16 3.40
N GLY A 127 -6.25 13.46 3.50
CA GLY A 127 -6.46 14.27 4.70
C GLY A 127 -5.38 15.33 4.88
N THR A 128 -5.28 15.85 6.09
CA THR A 128 -4.22 16.77 6.53
C THR A 128 -3.80 16.33 7.91
N THR A 129 -2.51 16.19 8.12
CA THR A 129 -1.93 15.83 9.42
C THR A 129 -1.00 16.93 9.89
N ALA A 130 -0.97 17.18 11.18
CA ALA A 130 -0.03 18.14 11.79
C ALA A 130 1.42 17.64 11.76
N GLY A 131 1.63 16.37 11.47
CA GLY A 131 2.93 15.70 11.51
C GLY A 131 2.92 14.55 12.51
N GLY A 132 4.08 14.02 12.81
CA GLY A 132 4.22 12.92 13.76
C GLY A 132 5.41 12.03 13.47
N SER A 133 5.49 10.90 14.17
CA SER A 133 6.47 9.86 13.89
C SER A 133 6.06 9.07 12.64
N PRO A 134 7.03 8.53 11.88
CA PRO A 134 6.73 7.60 10.80
C PRO A 134 5.90 6.41 11.30
N THR A 135 4.90 6.03 10.53
CA THR A 135 4.05 4.87 10.80
C THR A 135 4.11 3.89 9.64
N SER A 136 3.53 2.73 9.81
CA SER A 136 3.34 1.78 8.72
C SER A 136 1.95 1.16 8.77
N VAL A 137 1.42 0.83 7.61
CA VAL A 137 0.11 0.20 7.46
C VAL A 137 0.15 -0.94 6.46
N VAL A 138 -0.70 -1.93 6.67
CA VAL A 138 -1.05 -2.91 5.65
C VAL A 138 -2.49 -2.66 5.24
N ALA A 139 -2.70 -2.46 3.94
CA ALA A 139 -4.03 -2.31 3.38
C ALA A 139 -4.49 -3.58 2.66
N ALA A 140 -5.77 -3.87 2.72
CA ALA A 140 -6.41 -4.95 2.00
C ALA A 140 -7.33 -4.41 0.91
N ALA A 141 -7.25 -5.03 -0.28
CA ALA A 141 -8.23 -4.88 -1.35
C ALA A 141 -9.14 -6.10 -1.38
N THR A 142 -10.45 -5.89 -1.37
CA THR A 142 -11.47 -6.94 -1.56
C THR A 142 -12.17 -6.72 -2.88
N ASP A 143 -12.23 -7.73 -3.73
CA ASP A 143 -12.94 -7.67 -5.01
C ASP A 143 -14.45 -7.94 -4.86
N SER A 144 -15.23 -7.73 -5.92
CA SER A 144 -16.68 -7.93 -5.91
C SER A 144 -17.11 -9.38 -5.68
N SER A 145 -16.21 -10.35 -5.82
CA SER A 145 -16.44 -11.77 -5.53
C SER A 145 -15.98 -12.17 -4.11
N GLY A 146 -15.52 -11.22 -3.29
CA GLY A 146 -15.08 -11.46 -1.92
C GLY A 146 -13.65 -11.96 -1.78
N ARG A 147 -12.83 -11.94 -2.83
CA ARG A 147 -11.41 -12.28 -2.74
C ARG A 147 -10.65 -11.10 -2.15
N VAL A 148 -9.66 -11.42 -1.32
CA VAL A 148 -8.85 -10.42 -0.62
C VAL A 148 -7.40 -10.54 -1.05
N ALA A 149 -6.75 -9.40 -1.24
CA ALA A 149 -5.29 -9.29 -1.39
C ALA A 149 -4.78 -8.17 -0.47
N HIS A 150 -3.65 -8.41 0.14
CA HIS A 150 -3.01 -7.44 1.04
C HIS A 150 -1.88 -6.73 0.29
N SER A 151 -1.62 -5.48 0.67
CA SER A 151 -0.37 -4.81 0.33
C SER A 151 0.78 -5.46 1.11
N GLY A 152 2.03 -5.14 0.75
CA GLY A 152 3.11 -5.18 1.72
C GLY A 152 2.91 -4.14 2.81
N GLU A 153 3.86 -4.07 3.72
CA GLU A 153 3.94 -2.98 4.68
C GLU A 153 4.21 -1.67 3.92
N LEU A 154 3.33 -0.69 4.08
CA LEU A 154 3.42 0.62 3.46
C LEU A 154 3.88 1.62 4.52
N ALA A 155 5.10 2.09 4.40
CA ALA A 155 5.62 3.14 5.27
C ALA A 155 4.95 4.48 4.92
N VAL A 156 4.52 5.19 5.96
CA VAL A 156 4.07 6.59 5.89
C VAL A 156 5.15 7.43 6.55
N VAL A 157 5.93 8.11 5.74
CA VAL A 157 7.06 8.94 6.19
C VAL A 157 6.75 10.41 5.94
N PHE A 158 7.26 11.26 6.82
CA PHE A 158 7.10 12.70 6.67
C PHE A 158 8.30 13.29 5.93
N ALA A 159 8.01 14.23 5.04
CA ALA A 159 9.05 15.03 4.40
C ALA A 159 9.80 15.85 5.45
N THR A 160 11.12 15.82 5.38
CA THR A 160 11.97 16.58 6.28
C THR A 160 12.24 17.95 5.68
N ASP A 161 11.81 19.00 6.36
CA ASP A 161 12.13 20.39 6.00
C ASP A 161 13.41 20.83 6.74
N ARG A 162 14.49 21.03 5.97
CA ARG A 162 15.75 21.54 6.56
C ARG A 162 15.77 23.04 6.52
N ARG A 163 15.90 23.65 7.69
CA ARG A 163 16.01 25.12 7.85
C ARG A 163 17.42 25.52 8.23
N THR A 164 17.81 26.67 7.72
CA THR A 164 19.10 27.29 8.00
C THR A 164 18.84 28.59 8.73
N VAL A 165 19.43 28.74 9.90
CA VAL A 165 19.32 29.95 10.72
C VAL A 165 20.73 30.49 11.01
N ALA A 166 20.99 31.71 10.53
CA ALA A 166 22.26 32.37 10.73
C ALA A 166 22.15 33.36 11.88
N ALA A 167 23.13 33.35 12.79
CA ALA A 167 23.36 34.31 13.85
C ALA A 167 24.79 34.89 13.74
N ARG A 168 25.09 35.89 14.54
CA ARG A 168 26.42 36.53 14.50
C ARG A 168 27.58 35.54 14.71
N GLY A 169 27.40 34.55 15.57
CA GLY A 169 28.45 33.58 15.93
C GLY A 169 28.50 32.33 15.05
N GLY A 170 27.59 32.16 14.08
CA GLY A 170 27.58 30.97 13.22
C GLY A 170 26.23 30.68 12.59
N THR A 171 26.13 29.51 12.05
CA THR A 171 24.92 29.03 11.36
C THR A 171 24.46 27.70 11.97
N VAL A 172 23.15 27.57 12.20
CA VAL A 172 22.51 26.34 12.65
C VAL A 172 21.64 25.78 11.54
N PHE A 173 21.78 24.50 11.29
CA PHE A 173 20.93 23.73 10.39
C PHE A 173 20.06 22.81 11.22
N VAL A 174 18.76 22.95 11.10
CA VAL A 174 17.78 22.13 11.81
C VAL A 174 16.91 21.37 10.83
N ASP A 175 16.62 20.14 11.16
CA ASP A 175 15.63 19.32 10.45
C ASP A 175 14.30 19.41 11.19
N VAL A 176 13.24 19.75 10.46
CA VAL A 176 11.87 19.83 10.95
C VAL A 176 11.13 18.60 10.45
N LEU A 177 10.54 17.84 11.35
CA LEU A 177 9.75 16.66 11.04
C LEU A 177 8.41 16.73 11.80
N GLY A 178 7.37 17.24 11.12
CA GLY A 178 6.10 17.47 11.77
C GLY A 178 6.25 18.42 12.98
N ASP A 179 5.85 17.96 14.16
CA ASP A 179 5.92 18.73 15.43
C ASP A 179 7.24 18.53 16.17
N SER A 180 8.28 18.14 15.47
CA SER A 180 9.61 18.00 16.08
C SER A 180 10.66 18.77 15.29
N VAL A 181 11.67 19.25 16.01
CA VAL A 181 12.85 19.89 15.45
C VAL A 181 14.09 19.18 15.99
N SER A 182 15.07 18.93 15.14
CA SER A 182 16.33 18.32 15.53
C SER A 182 17.52 19.07 14.95
N LEU A 183 18.62 19.14 15.71
CA LEU A 183 19.85 19.73 15.22
C LEU A 183 20.51 18.79 14.20
N PHE A 184 20.69 19.28 12.97
CA PHE A 184 21.50 18.60 11.98
C PHE A 184 22.97 18.96 12.09
N LEU A 185 23.27 20.28 12.16
CA LEU A 185 24.61 20.80 12.23
C LEU A 185 24.62 22.22 12.86
N ALA A 186 25.59 22.49 13.71
CA ALA A 186 25.96 23.83 14.11
C ALA A 186 27.34 24.15 13.56
N SER A 187 27.46 25.20 12.74
CA SER A 187 28.70 25.65 12.12
C SER A 187 29.09 27.00 12.72
N PRO A 188 30.05 27.04 13.67
CA PRO A 188 30.49 28.30 14.22
C PRO A 188 31.26 29.14 13.19
N ALA A 189 31.12 30.46 13.28
CA ALA A 189 31.93 31.40 12.53
C ALA A 189 33.36 31.47 13.11
N ASP A 190 34.30 32.06 12.37
CA ASP A 190 35.65 32.27 12.85
C ASP A 190 35.67 33.07 14.16
N GLY A 191 36.39 32.58 15.15
CA GLY A 191 36.49 33.17 16.45
C GLY A 191 35.37 32.79 17.44
N PHE A 192 34.51 31.86 17.07
CA PHE A 192 33.45 31.32 17.92
C PHE A 192 33.57 29.79 18.08
N SER A 193 32.98 29.29 19.16
CA SER A 193 32.71 27.87 19.36
C SER A 193 31.21 27.66 19.53
N ALA A 194 30.69 26.54 19.06
CA ALA A 194 29.28 26.17 19.21
C ALA A 194 29.10 25.27 20.45
N ILE A 195 28.13 25.62 21.29
CA ILE A 195 27.67 24.80 22.40
C ILE A 195 26.22 24.41 22.12
N VAL A 196 25.97 23.11 21.99
CA VAL A 196 24.61 22.58 21.87
C VAL A 196 24.02 22.47 23.25
N VAL A 197 23.03 23.30 23.55
CA VAL A 197 22.33 23.31 24.84
C VAL A 197 21.18 22.29 24.79
N GLU A 198 20.44 22.29 23.69
CA GLU A 198 19.32 21.37 23.46
C GLU A 198 19.34 20.89 22.01
N PRO A 199 19.54 19.57 21.77
CA PRO A 199 19.78 19.05 20.42
C PRO A 199 18.51 18.75 19.62
N GLY A 200 17.30 18.79 20.25
CA GLY A 200 16.07 18.52 19.56
C GLY A 200 14.91 18.03 20.42
N GLY A 201 13.83 17.64 19.78
CA GLY A 201 12.54 17.37 20.36
C GLY A 201 11.56 18.49 20.01
N PHE A 202 11.07 19.20 21.00
CA PHE A 202 10.26 20.42 20.79
C PHE A 202 11.09 21.69 20.65
N ARG A 203 12.39 21.59 20.90
CA ARG A 203 13.31 22.73 20.91
C ARG A 203 14.73 22.31 20.51
N VAL A 204 15.39 23.15 19.74
CA VAL A 204 16.84 23.14 19.51
C VAL A 204 17.40 24.45 20.02
N GLU A 205 18.43 24.38 20.83
CA GLU A 205 19.16 25.58 21.29
C GLU A 205 20.67 25.41 21.09
N VAL A 206 21.26 26.33 20.34
CA VAL A 206 22.69 26.39 20.10
C VAL A 206 23.19 27.78 20.50
N GLN A 207 24.24 27.81 21.34
CA GLN A 207 24.95 29.02 21.73
C GLN A 207 26.30 29.10 21.01
N PHE A 208 26.60 30.24 20.43
CA PHE A 208 27.91 30.56 19.88
C PHE A 208 28.68 31.44 20.86
N VAL A 209 29.72 30.87 21.44
CA VAL A 209 30.55 31.53 22.45
C VAL A 209 31.80 32.04 21.79
N PRO A 210 32.11 33.36 21.90
CA PRO A 210 33.31 33.91 21.33
C PRO A 210 34.55 33.35 22.03
N LEU A 211 35.63 33.13 21.30
CA LEU A 211 36.90 32.66 21.85
C LEU A 211 37.64 33.81 22.60
N GLN A 212 37.31 35.04 22.32
CA GLN A 212 37.81 36.24 22.99
C GLN A 212 36.74 37.33 23.09
N GLY A 213 36.42 37.76 24.29
CA GLY A 213 35.91 39.05 24.74
C GLY A 213 34.57 39.59 24.27
N ASP A 214 33.84 38.93 23.39
CA ASP A 214 32.56 39.38 22.81
C ASP A 214 31.33 38.74 23.49
N ALA A 215 30.14 39.25 23.16
CA ALA A 215 28.90 38.68 23.64
C ALA A 215 28.57 37.36 22.95
N THR A 216 28.11 36.40 23.71
CA THR A 216 27.54 35.13 23.20
C THR A 216 26.32 35.42 22.33
N SER A 217 26.27 34.83 21.17
CA SER A 217 25.05 34.81 20.33
C SER A 217 24.39 33.44 20.39
N TRP A 218 23.14 33.38 20.03
CA TRP A 218 22.35 32.15 20.15
C TRP A 218 21.36 31.99 19.01
N VAL A 219 21.00 30.74 18.75
CA VAL A 219 19.86 30.33 17.89
C VAL A 219 18.99 29.41 18.72
N VAL A 220 17.70 29.69 18.74
CA VAL A 220 16.67 28.84 19.34
C VAL A 220 15.59 28.57 18.26
N CYS A 221 15.32 27.31 18.02
CA CYS A 221 14.19 26.88 17.20
C CYS A 221 13.22 26.07 18.07
N GLU A 222 11.98 26.48 18.13
CA GLU A 222 10.92 25.88 18.95
C GLU A 222 9.72 25.49 18.10
N VAL A 223 9.01 24.45 18.52
CA VAL A 223 7.73 24.07 17.97
C VAL A 223 6.60 24.78 18.71
N VAL A 224 6.09 25.85 18.12
CA VAL A 224 4.94 26.60 18.64
C VAL A 224 4.08 26.97 17.42
N ASP A 225 2.95 26.30 17.23
CA ASP A 225 2.11 26.47 16.03
C ASP A 225 2.90 26.39 14.71
N GLY A 226 3.84 25.43 14.63
CA GLY A 226 4.88 25.29 13.62
C GLY A 226 6.27 25.61 14.18
N VAL A 227 7.32 25.39 13.39
CA VAL A 227 8.69 25.66 13.87
C VAL A 227 9.06 27.12 13.64
N VAL A 228 9.30 27.82 14.73
CA VAL A 228 9.76 29.21 14.77
C VAL A 228 11.21 29.25 15.27
N CYS A 229 12.08 29.91 14.51
CA CYS A 229 13.46 30.11 14.91
C CYS A 229 13.72 31.58 15.22
N SER A 230 14.40 31.84 16.35
CA SER A 230 14.88 33.15 16.81
C SER A 230 16.38 33.13 17.05
N TYR A 231 17.02 34.28 16.98
CA TYR A 231 18.46 34.43 17.20
C TYR A 231 18.77 35.79 17.79
N GLY A 232 19.90 35.90 18.52
CA GLY A 232 20.41 37.12 19.12
C GLY A 232 21.92 37.11 19.31
#